data_01d4422994ff7542d9e089a8db0df437
#
_entry.id   01d4422994ff7542d9e089a8db0df437
#
_cell.length_a   1.000
_cell.length_b   1.000
_cell.length_c   1.000
_cell.angle_alpha   90.00
_cell.angle_beta   90.00
_cell.angle_gamma   90.00
#
_symmetry.space_group_name_H-M   'P 1'
#
loop_
_entity.id
_entity.type
_entity.pdbx_description
1 polymer ?
#
loop_
_entity_poly.entity_id
_entity_poly.type
_entity_poly.pdbx_seq_one_letter_code
_entity_poly.pdbx_strand_id
1 'polypeptide(L)' 'MPYDKSLDVESFKEAKEFDSSRITVGVYSYNGGEKKLQITRENRDQSEEWRFAKLGRMTKPEVKEVVPIILRAVERM' A
#
# COMPACT_ATOMS: atom_id res chain seq x y z
N MET A 1 21.28 -3.75 -9.70
CA MET A 1 20.95 -2.60 -10.55
C MET A 1 20.21 -1.55 -9.74
N PRO A 2 20.50 -0.29 -9.98
CA PRO A 2 19.74 0.75 -9.29
C PRO A 2 18.29 0.73 -9.72
N TYR A 3 17.40 0.98 -8.78
CA TYR A 3 15.98 1.09 -9.05
C TYR A 3 15.69 2.36 -9.86
N ASP A 4 14.98 2.21 -10.97
CA ASP A 4 14.58 3.32 -11.80
C ASP A 4 13.08 3.55 -11.65
N LYS A 5 12.72 4.63 -10.98
CA LYS A 5 11.33 4.95 -10.67
C LYS A 5 10.46 5.11 -11.92
N SER A 6 11.05 5.52 -13.03
CA SER A 6 10.30 5.70 -14.28
C SER A 6 9.83 4.39 -14.89
N LEU A 7 10.42 3.25 -14.48
CA LEU A 7 10.05 1.93 -14.96
C LEU A 7 8.96 1.28 -14.10
N ASP A 8 8.58 1.92 -13.00
CA ASP A 8 7.57 1.40 -12.09
C ASP A 8 6.19 1.91 -12.49
N VAL A 9 5.29 0.98 -12.81
CA VAL A 9 3.95 1.33 -13.28
C VAL A 9 2.93 0.94 -12.22
N GLU A 10 2.15 1.93 -11.79
CA GLU A 10 1.08 1.72 -10.82
C GLU A 10 -0.20 1.36 -11.56
N SER A 11 -0.76 0.18 -11.26
CA SER A 11 -2.01 -0.29 -11.87
C SER A 11 -3.22 -0.12 -10.95
N PHE A 12 -2.97 -0.03 -9.64
CA PHE A 12 -4.03 0.11 -8.64
C PHE A 12 -3.43 0.71 -7.39
N LYS A 13 -4.20 1.56 -6.73
CA LYS A 13 -3.79 2.11 -5.43
C LYS A 13 -5.04 2.53 -4.67
N GLU A 14 -5.18 2.05 -3.46
CA GLU A 14 -6.27 2.43 -2.58
C GLU A 14 -5.77 2.40 -1.14
N ALA A 15 -6.18 3.38 -0.35
CA ALA A 15 -5.74 3.51 1.03
C ALA A 15 -6.95 3.62 1.96
N LYS A 16 -6.76 3.15 3.20
CA LYS A 16 -7.72 3.33 4.26
C LYS A 16 -7.04 4.05 5.41
N GLU A 17 -7.63 5.17 5.84
CA GLU A 17 -7.12 5.93 6.98
C GLU A 17 -7.77 5.46 8.27
N PHE A 18 -6.94 5.38 9.30
CA PHE A 18 -7.36 5.12 10.69
C PHE A 18 -7.01 6.36 11.51
N ASP A 19 -7.21 6.32 12.83
CA ASP A 19 -7.01 7.51 13.67
C ASP A 19 -5.65 8.20 13.45
N SER A 20 -4.57 7.45 13.51
CA SER A 20 -3.24 8.01 13.37
C SER A 20 -2.37 7.23 12.39
N SER A 21 -3.00 6.36 11.58
CA SER A 21 -2.26 5.56 10.62
C SER A 21 -3.06 5.42 9.33
N ARG A 22 -2.36 5.01 8.28
CA ARG A 22 -2.97 4.77 6.98
C ARG A 22 -2.32 3.53 6.38
N ILE A 23 -3.14 2.64 5.83
CA ILE A 23 -2.64 1.45 5.15
C ILE A 23 -3.00 1.58 3.68
N THR A 24 -2.01 1.46 2.82
CA THR A 24 -2.17 1.59 1.38
C THR A 24 -1.90 0.25 0.71
N VAL A 25 -2.80 -0.15 -0.19
CA VAL A 25 -2.63 -1.34 -1.03
C VAL A 25 -2.43 -0.87 -2.46
N GLY A 26 -1.35 -1.32 -3.07
CA GLY A 26 -1.05 -0.95 -4.44
C GLY A 26 -0.63 -2.16 -5.27
N VAL A 27 -0.83 -2.07 -6.57
CA VAL A 27 -0.36 -3.08 -7.53
C VAL A 27 0.59 -2.38 -8.47
N TYR A 28 1.79 -2.92 -8.58
CA TYR A 28 2.87 -2.32 -9.37
C TYR A 28 3.52 -3.35 -10.27
N SER A 29 3.99 -2.87 -11.40
CA SER A 29 4.78 -3.66 -12.35
C SER A 29 6.05 -2.89 -12.65
N TYR A 30 7.21 -3.52 -12.47
CA TYR A 30 8.50 -2.87 -12.72
C TYR A 30 9.07 -3.34 -14.06
N ASN A 31 9.40 -2.38 -14.91
CA ASN A 31 10.03 -2.63 -16.21
C ASN A 31 9.28 -3.69 -17.05
N GLY A 32 7.94 -3.59 -17.05
CA GLY A 32 7.12 -4.53 -17.80
C GLY A 32 7.05 -5.93 -17.22
N GLY A 33 7.52 -6.10 -15.99
CA GLY A 33 7.52 -7.40 -15.33
C GLY A 33 6.16 -7.79 -14.74
N GLU A 34 6.18 -8.81 -13.91
CA GLU A 34 4.99 -9.33 -13.27
C GLU A 34 4.38 -8.31 -12.31
N LYS A 35 3.07 -8.20 -12.32
CA LYS A 35 2.35 -7.34 -11.38
C LYS A 35 2.43 -7.92 -9.99
N LYS A 36 2.79 -7.07 -9.02
CA LYS A 36 2.94 -7.46 -7.62
C LYS A 36 2.14 -6.54 -6.72
N LEU A 37 1.59 -7.10 -5.66
CA LEU A 37 0.84 -6.35 -4.66
C LEU A 37 1.79 -5.87 -3.57
N GLN A 38 1.63 -4.62 -3.18
CA GLN A 38 2.39 -4.03 -2.09
C GLN A 38 1.44 -3.43 -1.07
N ILE A 39 1.70 -3.70 0.21
CA ILE A 39 0.95 -3.11 1.30
C ILE A 39 1.91 -2.31 2.15
N THR A 40 1.60 -1.03 2.38
CA THR A 40 2.44 -0.14 3.16
C THR A 40 1.63 0.49 4.28
N ARG A 41 2.33 0.83 5.36
CA ARG A 41 1.75 1.56 6.49
C ARG A 41 2.42 2.92 6.60
N GLU A 42 1.62 3.92 6.91
CA GLU A 42 2.12 5.25 7.25
C GLU A 42 1.48 5.68 8.55
N ASN A 43 2.25 6.35 9.39
CA ASN A 43 1.75 6.92 10.64
C ASN A 43 1.76 8.43 10.54
N ARG A 44 0.76 9.07 11.14
CA ARG A 44 0.72 10.53 11.22
C ARG A 44 1.50 10.97 12.46
N ASP A 45 2.45 11.87 12.26
CA ASP A 45 3.25 12.39 13.36
C ASP A 45 2.56 13.60 14.00
N GLN A 46 3.23 14.25 14.97
CA GLN A 46 2.68 15.40 15.66
C GLN A 46 2.49 16.61 14.76
N SER A 47 3.20 16.64 13.63
CA SER A 47 3.07 17.69 12.62
C SER A 47 1.97 17.37 11.60
N GLU A 48 1.22 16.28 11.82
CA GLU A 48 0.19 15.76 10.93
C GLU A 48 0.74 15.36 9.56
N GLU A 49 2.03 15.04 9.48
CA GLU A 49 2.64 14.54 8.27
C GLU A 49 2.67 13.01 8.28
N TRP A 50 2.41 12.41 7.11
CA TRP A 50 2.47 10.98 6.96
C TRP A 50 3.91 10.52 6.80
N ARG A 51 4.29 9.54 7.60
CA ARG A 51 5.64 8.95 7.55
C ARG A 51 5.53 7.44 7.41
N PHE A 52 6.35 6.88 6.54
CA PHE A 52 6.38 5.43 6.37
C PHE A 52 6.72 4.74 7.68
N ALA A 53 6.04 3.63 7.93
CA ALA A 53 6.27 2.80 9.10
C ALA A 53 6.28 1.34 8.66
N LYS A 54 6.84 0.49 9.51
CA LYS A 54 6.82 -0.95 9.27
C LYS A 54 5.39 -1.46 9.36
N LEU A 55 4.95 -2.24 8.37
CA LEU A 55 3.61 -2.78 8.38
C LEU A 55 3.37 -3.67 9.60
N GLY A 56 4.30 -4.59 9.87
CA GLY A 56 4.25 -5.44 11.04
C GLY A 56 2.93 -6.19 11.18
N ARG A 57 2.45 -6.25 12.41
CA ARG A 57 1.19 -6.92 12.73
C ARG A 57 0.03 -5.96 12.54
N MET A 58 -1.10 -6.51 12.10
CA MET A 58 -2.31 -5.72 11.87
C MET A 58 -3.37 -6.08 12.90
N THR A 59 -4.11 -5.06 13.35
CA THR A 59 -5.25 -5.28 14.23
C THR A 59 -6.42 -5.84 13.43
N LYS A 60 -7.42 -6.38 14.14
CA LYS A 60 -8.61 -6.91 13.49
C LYS A 60 -9.35 -5.85 12.66
N PRO A 61 -9.58 -4.63 13.17
CA PRO A 61 -10.21 -3.60 12.36
C PRO A 61 -9.42 -3.28 11.10
N GLU A 62 -8.09 -3.24 11.20
CA GLU A 62 -7.24 -3.00 10.03
C GLU A 62 -7.41 -4.10 8.99
N VAL A 63 -7.40 -5.36 9.42
CA VAL A 63 -7.57 -6.50 8.51
C VAL A 63 -8.93 -6.44 7.83
N LYS A 64 -9.99 -6.16 8.59
CA LYS A 64 -11.35 -6.10 8.04
C LYS A 64 -11.49 -5.03 6.96
N GLU A 65 -10.81 -3.91 7.12
CA GLU A 65 -10.88 -2.82 6.15
C GLU A 65 -9.96 -3.05 4.96
N VAL A 66 -8.84 -3.72 5.16
CA VAL A 66 -7.84 -3.93 4.11
C VAL A 66 -8.19 -5.11 3.20
N VAL A 67 -8.79 -6.17 3.74
CA VAL A 67 -9.14 -7.36 2.93
C VAL A 67 -10.00 -7.00 1.71
N PRO A 68 -11.07 -6.20 1.82
CA PRO A 68 -11.84 -5.82 0.63
C PRO A 68 -10.99 -5.08 -0.40
N ILE A 69 -10.02 -4.27 0.05
CA ILE A 69 -9.14 -3.55 -0.86
C ILE A 69 -8.23 -4.53 -1.60
N ILE A 70 -7.72 -5.54 -0.89
CA ILE A 70 -6.88 -6.57 -1.50
C ILE A 70 -7.67 -7.32 -2.58
N LEU A 71 -8.93 -7.64 -2.31
CA LEU A 71 -9.78 -8.33 -3.29
C LEU A 71 -9.97 -7.49 -4.55
N ARG A 72 -10.16 -6.19 -4.39
CA ARG A 72 -10.26 -5.28 -5.55
C ARG A 72 -8.93 -5.19 -6.29
N ALA A 73 -7.81 -5.21 -5.57
CA ALA A 73 -6.49 -5.15 -6.18
C ALA A 73 -6.22 -6.39 -7.03
N VAL A 74 -6.64 -7.57 -6.57
CA VAL A 74 -6.44 -8.82 -7.30
C VAL A 74 -7.08 -8.75 -8.70
N GLU A 75 -8.21 -8.06 -8.83
CA GLU A 75 -8.87 -7.90 -10.12
C GLU A 75 -8.05 -7.07 -11.11
N ARG A 76 -7.06 -6.34 -10.63
CA ARG A 76 -6.17 -5.53 -11.47
C ARG A 76 -4.82 -6.21 -11.71
N MET A 77 -4.66 -7.40 -11.22
CA MET A 77 -3.40 -8.14 -11.39
C MET A 77 -3.44 -9.11 -12.54
#